data_9c14ae52bed3ac1aec16bbaaaf574586
#
_entry.id   9c14ae52bed3ac1aec16bbaaaf574586
#
_cell.length_a   1.000
_cell.length_b   1.000
_cell.length_c   1.000
_cell.angle_alpha   90.00
_cell.angle_beta   90.00
_cell.angle_gamma   90.00
#
_symmetry.space_group_name_H-M   'P 1'
#
loop_
_entity.id
_entity.type
_entity.pdbx_description
1 polymer ?
#
loop_
_entity_poly.entity_id
_entity_poly.type
_entity_poly.pdbx_seq_one_letter_code
_entity_poly.pdbx_strand_id
1 'polypeptide(L)'
;MASILTGAPWLIAHRSMVGVNQPYKITLNGRDYVLWQNKQGEVFALDNTCPHMQAPLSNGWICEARNSITCPFHALEFDGQGRLLKDGVPAREPVAKPLNLIIQGDLIWTYGGFEPRLPVPDLILRHTEKLDLLGVAGNKSISASFLRCIKINYDFNHQNGTHRESFRIRENPVHAFEEEGYYAKVVQTFFRDNNTIADILKNPALLSTPTTYKSDLEYTFPSTTMFRPQVDFGEIPQFYILYPETENRTRTFVLCYGKWKNALFKLPVLRVLAQRALLQATEKVIEQDSRTLESLYSHQKSKVRLSKEEILTYVERLYYEWGGQATAQKS
;
A
#
# COMPACT_ATOMS: atom_id res chain seq x y z
N MET A 1 -21.96 4.31 6.65
CA MET A 1 -20.72 4.03 7.41
C MET A 1 -19.91 5.30 7.49
N ALA A 2 -19.31 5.60 8.63
CA ALA A 2 -18.40 6.73 8.77
C ALA A 2 -17.11 6.42 7.99
N SER A 3 -16.63 7.38 7.20
CA SER A 3 -15.36 7.22 6.47
C SER A 3 -14.18 7.29 7.45
N ILE A 4 -13.22 6.38 7.30
CA ILE A 4 -12.04 6.29 8.15
C ILE A 4 -11.06 7.38 7.70
N LEU A 5 -10.60 8.21 8.64
CA LEU A 5 -9.61 9.27 8.46
C LEU A 5 -9.94 10.16 7.23
N THR A 6 -11.14 10.78 7.24
CA THR A 6 -11.59 11.67 6.15
C THR A 6 -10.57 12.77 5.86
N GLY A 7 -10.27 13.02 4.59
CA GLY A 7 -9.30 14.02 4.16
C GLY A 7 -7.82 13.58 4.29
N ALA A 8 -7.57 12.31 4.64
CA ALA A 8 -6.23 11.75 4.59
C ALA A 8 -5.81 11.43 3.15
N PRO A 9 -4.52 11.56 2.80
CA PRO A 9 -4.02 11.15 1.49
C PRO A 9 -3.89 9.62 1.42
N TRP A 10 -4.58 9.01 0.46
CA TRP A 10 -4.55 7.56 0.24
C TRP A 10 -3.80 7.24 -1.05
N LEU A 11 -2.71 6.48 -0.96
CA LEU A 11 -2.09 5.85 -2.13
C LEU A 11 -2.91 4.62 -2.48
N ILE A 12 -3.69 4.70 -3.55
CA ILE A 12 -4.66 3.65 -3.93
C ILE A 12 -4.13 2.67 -4.97
N ALA A 13 -3.13 3.06 -5.74
CA ALA A 13 -2.45 2.19 -6.70
C ALA A 13 -1.10 2.78 -7.13
N HIS A 14 -0.23 1.94 -7.64
CA HIS A 14 0.87 2.32 -8.51
C HIS A 14 0.43 2.11 -9.97
N ARG A 15 0.91 2.94 -10.89
CA ARG A 15 0.55 2.88 -12.32
C ARG A 15 0.70 1.47 -12.93
N SER A 16 1.73 0.72 -12.52
CA SER A 16 1.94 -0.66 -12.97
C SER A 16 0.85 -1.65 -12.55
N MET A 17 0.01 -1.30 -11.57
CA MET A 17 -1.12 -2.12 -11.15
C MET A 17 -2.36 -1.88 -12.02
N VAL A 18 -2.43 -0.73 -12.66
CA VAL A 18 -3.54 -0.33 -13.53
C VAL A 18 -3.18 -0.68 -14.97
N GLY A 19 -3.80 -1.72 -15.51
CA GLY A 19 -3.55 -2.15 -16.89
C GLY A 19 -3.94 -1.06 -17.91
N VAL A 20 -3.16 -0.93 -19.00
CA VAL A 20 -3.50 -0.01 -20.09
C VAL A 20 -4.78 -0.48 -20.78
N ASN A 21 -5.75 0.42 -20.91
CA ASN A 21 -7.07 0.14 -21.51
C ASN A 21 -7.82 -1.03 -20.84
N GLN A 22 -7.62 -1.20 -19.53
CA GLN A 22 -8.29 -2.20 -18.73
C GLN A 22 -8.91 -1.55 -17.49
N PRO A 23 -10.16 -1.88 -17.13
CA PRO A 23 -10.74 -1.43 -15.88
C PRO A 23 -10.02 -2.06 -14.68
N TYR A 24 -9.68 -1.25 -13.68
CA TYR A 24 -9.10 -1.69 -12.42
C TYR A 24 -9.98 -1.22 -11.27
N LYS A 25 -10.55 -2.17 -10.53
CA LYS A 25 -11.43 -1.89 -9.40
C LYS A 25 -10.66 -1.67 -8.12
N ILE A 26 -11.02 -0.63 -7.35
CA ILE A 26 -10.63 -0.45 -5.96
C ILE A 26 -11.87 -0.23 -5.08
N THR A 27 -11.72 -0.48 -3.79
CA THR A 27 -12.71 -0.10 -2.76
C THR A 27 -12.01 0.80 -1.76
N LEU A 28 -12.54 1.99 -1.49
CA LEU A 28 -12.01 2.92 -0.49
C LEU A 28 -13.14 3.42 0.39
N ASN A 29 -13.03 3.21 1.71
CA ASN A 29 -14.02 3.66 2.69
C ASN A 29 -15.47 3.22 2.35
N GLY A 30 -15.65 1.98 1.90
CA GLY A 30 -16.93 1.40 1.57
C GLY A 30 -17.50 1.82 0.22
N ARG A 31 -16.74 2.54 -0.61
CA ARG A 31 -17.12 2.93 -1.96
C ARG A 31 -16.23 2.23 -2.97
N ASP A 32 -16.86 1.69 -4.01
CA ASP A 32 -16.16 1.08 -5.14
C ASP A 32 -15.89 2.12 -6.20
N TYR A 33 -14.67 2.13 -6.72
CA TYR A 33 -14.24 2.97 -7.83
C TYR A 33 -13.65 2.10 -8.93
N VAL A 34 -13.77 2.55 -10.17
CA VAL A 34 -13.08 2.00 -11.32
C VAL A 34 -12.02 2.97 -11.80
N LEU A 35 -10.79 2.49 -11.91
CA LEU A 35 -9.65 3.20 -12.47
C LEU A 35 -9.31 2.60 -13.83
N TRP A 36 -8.79 3.41 -14.73
CA TRP A 36 -8.15 2.95 -15.97
C TRP A 36 -7.10 3.95 -16.42
N GLN A 37 -6.15 3.49 -17.23
CA GLN A 37 -5.19 4.36 -17.90
C GLN A 37 -5.23 4.12 -19.42
N ASN A 38 -5.00 5.22 -20.16
CA ASN A 38 -4.88 5.15 -21.62
C ASN A 38 -3.43 4.90 -22.06
N LYS A 39 -3.22 4.78 -23.36
CA LYS A 39 -1.88 4.61 -23.96
C LYS A 39 -0.95 5.81 -23.76
N GLN A 40 -1.50 7.00 -23.52
CA GLN A 40 -0.76 8.23 -23.23
C GLN A 40 -0.34 8.31 -21.74
N GLY A 41 -0.79 7.35 -20.92
CA GLY A 41 -0.48 7.31 -19.50
C GLY A 41 -1.38 8.22 -18.65
N GLU A 42 -2.45 8.78 -19.19
CA GLU A 42 -3.45 9.49 -18.37
C GLU A 42 -4.28 8.48 -17.57
N VAL A 43 -4.53 8.80 -16.30
CA VAL A 43 -5.30 7.95 -15.38
C VAL A 43 -6.62 8.63 -15.06
N PHE A 44 -7.67 7.85 -15.12
CA PHE A 44 -9.03 8.27 -14.82
C PHE A 44 -9.64 7.41 -13.73
N ALA A 45 -10.59 7.97 -12.99
CA ALA A 45 -11.34 7.22 -11.98
C ALA A 45 -12.78 7.73 -11.86
N LEU A 46 -13.72 6.80 -11.79
CA LEU A 46 -15.14 7.08 -11.54
C LEU A 46 -15.67 6.21 -10.40
N ASP A 47 -16.78 6.63 -9.78
CA ASP A 47 -17.60 5.71 -8.98
C ASP A 47 -17.90 4.47 -9.84
N ASN A 48 -17.75 3.27 -9.27
CA ASN A 48 -17.90 2.02 -10.01
C ASN A 48 -19.36 1.66 -10.37
N THR A 49 -20.29 2.57 -10.12
CA THR A 49 -21.72 2.36 -10.31
C THR A 49 -22.22 3.08 -11.56
N CYS A 50 -22.72 2.31 -12.53
CA CYS A 50 -23.35 2.87 -13.71
C CYS A 50 -24.61 3.66 -13.33
N PRO A 51 -24.75 4.95 -13.73
CA PRO A 51 -25.89 5.78 -13.36
C PRO A 51 -27.25 5.28 -13.87
N HIS A 52 -27.28 4.39 -14.87
CA HIS A 52 -28.51 3.85 -15.44
C HIS A 52 -29.17 2.81 -14.51
N MET A 53 -28.53 1.65 -14.33
CA MET A 53 -29.09 0.53 -13.56
C MET A 53 -28.05 -0.10 -12.61
N GLN A 54 -27.13 0.69 -12.10
CA GLN A 54 -26.14 0.36 -11.07
C GLN A 54 -25.20 -0.83 -11.38
N ALA A 55 -25.07 -1.20 -12.66
CA ALA A 55 -24.08 -2.22 -13.03
C ALA A 55 -22.65 -1.74 -12.69
N PRO A 56 -21.76 -2.63 -12.22
CA PRO A 56 -20.36 -2.27 -11.96
C PRO A 56 -19.64 -1.92 -13.25
N LEU A 57 -19.15 -0.67 -13.37
CA LEU A 57 -18.41 -0.22 -14.56
C LEU A 57 -17.11 -0.99 -14.74
N SER A 58 -16.50 -1.45 -13.64
CA SER A 58 -15.28 -2.28 -13.68
C SER A 58 -15.45 -3.64 -14.37
N ASN A 59 -16.67 -4.11 -14.57
CA ASN A 59 -16.96 -5.34 -15.31
C ASN A 59 -17.12 -5.07 -16.83
N GLY A 60 -17.03 -3.81 -17.25
CA GLY A 60 -17.11 -3.40 -18.64
C GLY A 60 -15.75 -3.38 -19.33
N TRP A 61 -15.60 -2.51 -20.31
CA TRP A 61 -14.37 -2.40 -21.11
C TRP A 61 -14.03 -0.94 -21.43
N ILE A 62 -12.79 -0.69 -21.83
CA ILE A 62 -12.31 0.62 -22.24
C ILE A 62 -12.37 0.76 -23.74
N CYS A 63 -12.98 1.84 -24.23
CA CYS A 63 -12.91 2.26 -25.62
C CYS A 63 -11.62 3.07 -25.83
N GLU A 64 -10.59 2.45 -26.43
CA GLU A 64 -9.30 3.09 -26.65
C GLU A 64 -9.39 4.38 -27.49
N ALA A 65 -10.23 4.39 -28.50
CA ALA A 65 -10.36 5.53 -29.42
C ALA A 65 -10.91 6.79 -28.74
N ARG A 66 -11.67 6.64 -27.65
CA ARG A 66 -12.33 7.73 -26.95
C ARG A 66 -11.88 7.90 -25.49
N ASN A 67 -10.94 7.08 -25.01
CA ASN A 67 -10.47 7.06 -23.64
C ASN A 67 -11.61 6.97 -22.62
N SER A 68 -12.64 6.17 -22.90
CA SER A 68 -13.89 6.09 -22.14
C SER A 68 -14.12 4.68 -21.62
N ILE A 69 -14.88 4.57 -20.52
CA ILE A 69 -15.33 3.30 -19.96
C ILE A 69 -16.73 2.97 -20.42
N THR A 70 -16.96 1.74 -20.84
CA THR A 70 -18.25 1.25 -21.34
C THR A 70 -18.86 0.30 -20.32
N CYS A 71 -20.13 0.57 -19.96
CA CYS A 71 -20.91 -0.25 -19.04
C CYS A 71 -21.22 -1.64 -19.64
N PRO A 72 -21.02 -2.75 -18.88
CA PRO A 72 -21.22 -4.09 -19.41
C PRO A 72 -22.70 -4.42 -19.71
N PHE A 73 -23.65 -3.65 -19.14
CA PHE A 73 -25.06 -4.01 -19.22
C PHE A 73 -25.74 -3.47 -20.50
N HIS A 74 -25.62 -2.17 -20.79
CA HIS A 74 -26.27 -1.56 -21.97
C HIS A 74 -25.30 -0.79 -22.85
N ALA A 75 -24.00 -1.04 -22.72
CA ALA A 75 -22.96 -0.39 -23.50
C ALA A 75 -22.97 1.16 -23.42
N LEU A 76 -23.52 1.73 -22.34
CA LEU A 76 -23.41 3.17 -22.08
C LEU A 76 -21.96 3.52 -21.83
N GLU A 77 -21.49 4.57 -22.46
CA GLU A 77 -20.08 4.96 -22.48
C GLU A 77 -19.89 6.27 -21.73
N PHE A 78 -18.88 6.34 -20.85
CA PHE A 78 -18.59 7.50 -20.01
C PHE A 78 -17.12 7.89 -20.17
N ASP A 79 -16.86 9.19 -20.34
CA ASP A 79 -15.50 9.73 -20.36
C ASP A 79 -14.89 9.80 -18.94
N GLY A 80 -13.61 10.21 -18.86
CA GLY A 80 -12.89 10.33 -17.58
C GLY A 80 -13.44 11.39 -16.63
N GLN A 81 -14.35 12.25 -17.09
CA GLN A 81 -15.07 13.23 -16.28
C GLN A 81 -16.47 12.74 -15.88
N GLY A 82 -16.85 11.53 -16.26
CA GLY A 82 -18.15 10.93 -15.95
C GLY A 82 -19.30 11.41 -16.84
N ARG A 83 -18.99 12.05 -17.98
CA ARG A 83 -20.01 12.51 -18.95
C ARG A 83 -20.41 11.36 -19.87
N LEU A 84 -21.72 11.19 -20.08
CA LEU A 84 -22.24 10.19 -21.04
C LEU A 84 -21.88 10.61 -22.45
N LEU A 85 -21.34 9.66 -23.25
CA LEU A 85 -21.10 9.86 -24.68
C LEU A 85 -22.31 9.37 -25.48
N LYS A 86 -22.86 10.26 -26.35
CA LYS A 86 -23.85 9.92 -27.37
C LYS A 86 -23.20 10.10 -28.73
N ASP A 87 -23.15 9.02 -29.53
CA ASP A 87 -22.47 9.02 -30.82
C ASP A 87 -21.03 9.55 -30.77
N GLY A 88 -20.33 9.28 -29.68
CA GLY A 88 -18.96 9.74 -29.42
C GLY A 88 -18.84 11.19 -28.92
N VAL A 89 -19.95 11.90 -28.74
CA VAL A 89 -19.98 13.29 -28.25
C VAL A 89 -20.33 13.30 -26.74
N PRO A 90 -19.47 13.87 -25.85
CA PRO A 90 -19.75 13.94 -24.43
C PRO A 90 -20.91 14.90 -24.14
N ALA A 91 -21.79 14.48 -23.23
CA ALA A 91 -22.83 15.35 -22.67
C ALA A 91 -22.19 16.54 -21.93
N ARG A 92 -23.00 17.62 -21.74
CA ARG A 92 -22.51 18.82 -21.03
C ARG A 92 -22.14 18.53 -19.58
N GLU A 93 -22.97 17.80 -18.86
CA GLU A 93 -22.84 17.55 -17.43
C GLU A 93 -22.44 16.10 -17.15
N PRO A 94 -21.61 15.84 -16.12
CA PRO A 94 -21.30 14.50 -15.68
C PRO A 94 -22.53 13.84 -15.03
N VAL A 95 -22.73 12.56 -15.32
CA VAL A 95 -23.77 11.72 -14.71
C VAL A 95 -23.16 10.59 -13.87
N ALA A 96 -21.93 10.17 -14.18
CA ALA A 96 -21.11 9.31 -13.33
C ALA A 96 -20.17 10.20 -12.52
N LYS A 97 -19.98 9.89 -11.22
CA LYS A 97 -19.19 10.75 -10.34
C LYS A 97 -17.70 10.46 -10.50
N PRO A 98 -16.86 11.44 -10.88
CA PRO A 98 -15.42 11.25 -10.92
C PRO A 98 -14.82 11.23 -9.51
N LEU A 99 -13.74 10.46 -9.34
CA LEU A 99 -12.86 10.52 -8.18
C LEU A 99 -11.64 11.38 -8.53
N ASN A 100 -11.40 12.41 -7.74
CA ASN A 100 -10.24 13.26 -7.93
C ASN A 100 -8.95 12.49 -7.59
N LEU A 101 -8.05 12.42 -8.55
CA LEU A 101 -6.75 11.78 -8.43
C LEU A 101 -5.64 12.82 -8.36
N ILE A 102 -4.59 12.49 -7.61
CA ILE A 102 -3.33 13.22 -7.57
C ILE A 102 -2.26 12.26 -8.05
N ILE A 103 -1.62 12.58 -9.15
CA ILE A 103 -0.58 11.75 -9.76
C ILE A 103 0.78 12.35 -9.41
N GLN A 104 1.60 11.55 -8.70
CA GLN A 104 2.99 11.88 -8.39
C GLN A 104 3.90 10.80 -8.99
N GLY A 105 4.48 11.07 -10.15
CA GLY A 105 5.18 10.05 -10.93
C GLY A 105 4.23 8.90 -11.29
N ASP A 106 4.54 7.70 -10.82
CA ASP A 106 3.69 6.52 -11.03
C ASP A 106 2.74 6.20 -9.87
N LEU A 107 2.70 7.07 -8.85
CA LEU A 107 1.87 6.92 -7.66
C LEU A 107 0.50 7.58 -7.88
N ILE A 108 -0.58 6.86 -7.61
CA ILE A 108 -1.96 7.32 -7.79
C ILE A 108 -2.58 7.53 -6.41
N TRP A 109 -2.75 8.80 -6.03
CA TRP A 109 -3.30 9.21 -4.74
C TRP A 109 -4.71 9.79 -4.88
N THR A 110 -5.44 9.77 -3.77
CA THR A 110 -6.74 10.44 -3.65
C THR A 110 -7.04 10.80 -2.19
N TYR A 111 -7.90 11.79 -1.99
CA TYR A 111 -8.52 12.08 -0.69
C TYR A 111 -9.93 11.47 -0.54
N GLY A 112 -10.33 10.60 -1.48
CA GLY A 112 -11.64 9.92 -1.44
C GLY A 112 -12.86 10.86 -1.60
N GLY A 113 -12.66 12.03 -2.20
CA GLY A 113 -13.69 13.06 -2.37
C GLY A 113 -13.91 13.94 -1.14
N PHE A 114 -12.97 13.95 -0.20
CA PHE A 114 -12.96 14.87 0.96
C PHE A 114 -11.92 15.98 0.79
N GLU A 115 -12.11 17.08 1.51
CA GLU A 115 -11.12 18.16 1.59
C GLU A 115 -9.80 17.64 2.21
N PRO A 116 -8.66 17.99 1.63
CA PRO A 116 -7.34 17.57 2.12
C PRO A 116 -7.07 18.09 3.54
N ARG A 117 -6.62 17.22 4.43
CA ARG A 117 -6.18 17.58 5.78
C ARG A 117 -4.66 17.49 5.97
N LEU A 118 -3.99 16.73 5.12
CA LEU A 118 -2.54 16.64 5.00
C LEU A 118 -2.13 16.69 3.54
N PRO A 119 -0.95 17.20 3.21
CA PRO A 119 -0.41 17.06 1.88
C PRO A 119 -0.13 15.60 1.55
N VAL A 120 -0.07 15.27 0.27
CA VAL A 120 0.43 13.96 -0.18
C VAL A 120 1.90 13.86 0.22
N PRO A 121 2.32 12.78 0.92
CA PRO A 121 3.69 12.64 1.38
C PRO A 121 4.66 12.36 0.23
N ASP A 122 5.88 12.89 0.35
CA ASP A 122 6.96 12.70 -0.62
C ASP A 122 7.88 11.50 -0.31
N LEU A 123 7.61 10.76 0.76
CA LEU A 123 8.46 9.69 1.27
C LEU A 123 8.93 8.72 0.18
N ILE A 124 8.01 8.25 -0.66
CA ILE A 124 8.36 7.30 -1.73
C ILE A 124 9.25 7.97 -2.77
N LEU A 125 8.86 9.14 -3.27
CA LEU A 125 9.63 9.85 -4.30
C LEU A 125 11.04 10.19 -3.84
N ARG A 126 11.19 10.68 -2.60
CA ARG A 126 12.48 11.05 -2.00
C ARG A 126 13.47 9.86 -1.97
N HIS A 127 12.97 8.65 -1.73
CA HIS A 127 13.81 7.46 -1.63
C HIS A 127 13.92 6.67 -2.92
N THR A 128 13.18 7.02 -3.98
CA THR A 128 13.14 6.22 -5.22
C THR A 128 13.65 6.94 -6.46
N GLU A 129 14.09 8.21 -6.36
CA GLU A 129 14.53 9.03 -7.49
C GLU A 129 15.54 8.35 -8.43
N LYS A 130 16.40 7.49 -7.88
CA LYS A 130 17.48 6.79 -8.61
C LYS A 130 17.32 5.26 -8.61
N LEU A 131 16.14 4.79 -8.29
CA LEU A 131 15.83 3.37 -8.16
C LEU A 131 14.77 2.94 -9.17
N ASP A 132 14.88 1.71 -9.64
CA ASP A 132 13.87 1.09 -10.50
C ASP A 132 12.79 0.42 -9.64
N LEU A 133 11.53 0.43 -10.10
CA LEU A 133 10.51 -0.44 -9.53
C LEU A 133 10.85 -1.89 -9.87
N LEU A 134 11.09 -2.69 -8.83
CA LEU A 134 11.34 -4.14 -8.98
C LEU A 134 10.03 -4.93 -9.07
N GLY A 135 8.95 -4.40 -8.52
CA GLY A 135 7.61 -4.98 -8.61
C GLY A 135 6.71 -4.61 -7.44
N VAL A 136 5.47 -5.10 -7.51
CA VAL A 136 4.46 -4.96 -6.48
C VAL A 136 4.18 -6.33 -5.87
N ALA A 137 4.23 -6.43 -4.55
CA ALA A 137 3.93 -7.66 -3.81
C ALA A 137 2.76 -7.44 -2.84
N GLY A 138 2.14 -8.53 -2.36
CA GLY A 138 1.17 -8.51 -1.29
C GLY A 138 -0.10 -7.71 -1.56
N ASN A 139 -0.51 -7.53 -2.82
CA ASN A 139 -1.74 -6.82 -3.17
C ASN A 139 -2.97 -7.66 -2.79
N LYS A 140 -3.43 -7.52 -1.57
CA LYS A 140 -4.56 -8.29 -1.03
C LYS A 140 -5.39 -7.48 -0.04
N SER A 141 -6.58 -7.98 0.22
CA SER A 141 -7.47 -7.49 1.29
C SER A 141 -7.24 -8.31 2.55
N ILE A 142 -7.14 -7.64 3.69
CA ILE A 142 -6.99 -8.23 5.02
C ILE A 142 -8.30 -8.04 5.77
N SER A 143 -8.86 -9.11 6.38
CA SER A 143 -10.10 -9.06 7.16
C SER A 143 -9.83 -8.50 8.58
N ALA A 144 -9.31 -7.29 8.65
CA ALA A 144 -9.03 -6.54 9.87
C ALA A 144 -9.26 -5.05 9.66
N SER A 145 -9.59 -4.34 10.76
CA SER A 145 -9.78 -2.88 10.72
C SER A 145 -8.47 -2.16 10.39
N PHE A 146 -8.59 -0.98 9.79
CA PHE A 146 -7.44 -0.17 9.39
C PHE A 146 -6.48 0.12 10.55
N LEU A 147 -7.01 0.49 11.73
CA LEU A 147 -6.18 0.74 12.91
C LEU A 147 -5.33 -0.49 13.30
N ARG A 148 -5.90 -1.69 13.22
CA ARG A 148 -5.13 -2.92 13.51
C ARG A 148 -4.03 -3.14 12.49
N CYS A 149 -4.33 -2.92 11.22
CA CYS A 149 -3.36 -3.10 10.15
C CYS A 149 -2.22 -2.07 10.22
N ILE A 150 -2.49 -0.80 10.53
CA ILE A 150 -1.39 0.16 10.67
C ILE A 150 -0.56 -0.10 11.92
N LYS A 151 -1.15 -0.59 13.02
CA LYS A 151 -0.41 -0.92 14.25
C LYS A 151 0.66 -1.97 14.03
N ILE A 152 0.44 -2.99 13.19
CA ILE A 152 1.45 -4.02 12.97
C ILE A 152 2.74 -3.45 12.37
N ASN A 153 2.64 -2.41 11.53
CA ASN A 153 3.82 -1.75 10.95
C ASN A 153 4.66 -1.01 12.02
N TYR A 154 4.06 -0.64 13.14
CA TYR A 154 4.72 0.04 14.27
C TYR A 154 5.04 -0.91 15.44
N ASP A 155 4.64 -2.17 15.34
CA ASP A 155 4.93 -3.19 16.35
C ASP A 155 6.26 -3.90 16.02
N PHE A 156 7.33 -3.50 16.70
CA PHE A 156 8.66 -4.12 16.49
C PHE A 156 8.80 -5.48 17.15
N ASN A 157 7.91 -5.82 18.10
CA ASN A 157 7.98 -7.08 18.81
C ASN A 157 7.39 -8.24 18.00
N HIS A 158 6.43 -7.98 17.09
CA HIS A 158 5.79 -9.04 16.29
C HIS A 158 6.79 -9.80 15.43
N GLN A 159 7.87 -9.15 15.00
CA GLN A 159 8.89 -9.75 14.14
C GLN A 159 9.59 -10.95 14.81
N ASN A 160 9.71 -10.92 16.15
CA ASN A 160 10.30 -12.02 16.93
C ASN A 160 9.38 -13.24 17.05
N GLY A 161 8.10 -13.09 16.74
CA GLY A 161 7.11 -14.17 16.72
C GLY A 161 6.68 -14.50 15.29
N THR A 162 5.97 -13.59 14.65
CA THR A 162 5.34 -13.79 13.32
C THR A 162 6.34 -14.17 12.23
N HIS A 163 7.51 -13.52 12.22
CA HIS A 163 8.53 -13.73 11.17
C HIS A 163 9.71 -14.57 11.60
N ARG A 164 9.75 -14.98 12.87
CA ARG A 164 10.90 -15.68 13.47
C ARG A 164 11.42 -16.84 12.63
N GLU A 165 10.56 -17.79 12.31
CA GLU A 165 10.98 -18.98 11.56
C GLU A 165 11.31 -18.69 10.10
N SER A 166 10.52 -17.84 9.44
CA SER A 166 10.65 -17.56 8.00
C SER A 166 11.93 -16.80 7.65
N PHE A 167 12.42 -15.98 8.58
CA PHE A 167 13.60 -15.15 8.39
C PHE A 167 14.71 -15.47 9.41
N ARG A 168 14.52 -16.49 10.25
CA ARG A 168 15.49 -16.91 11.27
C ARG A 168 15.81 -15.79 12.25
N ILE A 169 14.86 -14.90 12.53
CA ILE A 169 15.05 -13.76 13.44
C ILE A 169 15.21 -14.28 14.87
N ARG A 170 16.30 -13.89 15.52
CA ARG A 170 16.57 -14.16 16.92
C ARG A 170 16.14 -12.97 17.78
N GLU A 171 16.54 -11.79 17.40
CA GLU A 171 16.20 -10.53 18.05
C GLU A 171 16.31 -9.34 17.08
N ASN A 172 15.62 -8.25 17.38
CA ASN A 172 15.62 -7.01 16.58
C ASN A 172 15.56 -5.76 17.47
N PRO A 173 16.65 -5.44 18.22
CA PRO A 173 16.68 -4.26 19.06
C PRO A 173 16.45 -2.98 18.25
N VAL A 174 15.62 -2.10 18.79
CA VAL A 174 15.41 -0.74 18.31
C VAL A 174 16.40 0.18 19.02
N HIS A 175 17.12 1.00 18.25
CA HIS A 175 18.16 1.89 18.79
C HIS A 175 17.65 3.33 18.95
N ALA A 176 16.78 3.77 18.01
CA ALA A 176 16.23 5.11 18.02
C ALA A 176 14.78 5.09 17.54
N PHE A 177 13.96 5.94 18.15
CA PHE A 177 12.62 6.28 17.70
C PHE A 177 12.50 7.80 17.74
N GLU A 178 12.22 8.41 16.60
CA GLU A 178 12.03 9.84 16.43
C GLU A 178 10.64 10.07 15.84
N GLU A 179 9.89 11.03 16.39
CA GLU A 179 8.57 11.41 15.88
C GLU A 179 8.51 12.92 15.65
N GLU A 180 7.91 13.32 14.51
CA GLU A 180 7.63 14.71 14.17
C GLU A 180 6.26 14.81 13.49
N GLY A 181 5.26 15.26 14.20
CA GLY A 181 3.90 15.38 13.69
C GLY A 181 3.35 14.04 13.17
N TYR A 182 3.19 13.91 11.87
CA TYR A 182 2.68 12.71 11.19
C TYR A 182 3.79 11.83 10.58
N TYR A 183 5.03 12.15 10.85
CA TYR A 183 6.21 11.40 10.42
C TYR A 183 6.89 10.76 11.63
N ALA A 184 7.38 9.54 11.45
CA ALA A 184 8.24 8.90 12.44
C ALA A 184 9.35 8.11 11.76
N LYS A 185 10.47 7.96 12.48
CA LYS A 185 11.62 7.20 12.03
C LYS A 185 12.11 6.27 13.12
N VAL A 186 12.51 5.08 12.71
CA VAL A 186 13.07 4.06 13.59
C VAL A 186 14.32 3.47 12.98
N VAL A 187 15.33 3.24 13.82
CA VAL A 187 16.54 2.51 13.46
C VAL A 187 16.60 1.24 14.31
N GLN A 188 16.72 0.09 13.67
CA GLN A 188 16.83 -1.20 14.33
C GLN A 188 17.94 -2.07 13.73
N THR A 189 18.36 -3.06 14.47
CA THR A 189 19.28 -4.10 13.99
C THR A 189 18.59 -5.45 14.05
N PHE A 190 18.69 -6.22 13.00
CA PHE A 190 18.27 -7.61 12.99
C PHE A 190 19.45 -8.51 13.28
N PHE A 191 19.25 -9.44 14.22
CA PHE A 191 20.14 -10.57 14.47
C PHE A 191 19.42 -11.87 14.10
N ARG A 192 20.04 -12.66 13.27
CA ARG A 192 19.45 -13.88 12.69
C ARG A 192 20.39 -15.08 12.94
N ASP A 193 19.78 -16.25 13.06
CA ASP A 193 20.54 -17.50 13.04
C ASP A 193 21.02 -17.83 11.62
N ASN A 194 22.02 -18.69 11.53
CA ASN A 194 22.51 -19.20 10.25
C ASN A 194 21.40 -19.96 9.51
N ASN A 195 21.40 -19.83 8.19
CA ASN A 195 20.44 -20.53 7.34
C ASN A 195 20.79 -22.01 7.20
N THR A 196 19.80 -22.87 7.25
CA THR A 196 19.92 -24.26 6.77
C THR A 196 19.56 -24.34 5.29
N ILE A 197 19.90 -25.43 4.63
CA ILE A 197 19.49 -25.69 3.23
C ILE A 197 17.96 -25.67 3.11
N ALA A 198 17.26 -26.24 4.09
CA ALA A 198 15.79 -26.25 4.10
C ALA A 198 15.19 -24.84 4.21
N ASP A 199 15.81 -23.92 4.98
CA ASP A 199 15.38 -22.53 5.08
C ASP A 199 15.53 -21.81 3.74
N ILE A 200 16.67 -22.01 3.06
CA ILE A 200 16.96 -21.41 1.75
C ILE A 200 15.98 -21.91 0.69
N LEU A 201 15.64 -23.20 0.67
CA LEU A 201 14.66 -23.76 -0.25
C LEU A 201 13.26 -23.16 -0.02
N LYS A 202 12.90 -22.88 1.23
CA LYS A 202 11.61 -22.24 1.59
C LYS A 202 11.60 -20.72 1.35
N ASN A 203 12.75 -20.08 1.44
CA ASN A 203 12.90 -18.65 1.28
C ASN A 203 14.25 -18.30 0.63
N PRO A 204 14.36 -18.31 -0.70
CA PRO A 204 15.63 -18.08 -1.41
C PRO A 204 16.28 -16.72 -1.12
N ALA A 205 15.52 -15.71 -0.66
CA ALA A 205 16.07 -14.41 -0.28
C ALA A 205 17.06 -14.51 0.88
N LEU A 206 16.98 -15.56 1.69
CA LEU A 206 17.91 -15.81 2.79
C LEU A 206 19.37 -16.02 2.33
N LEU A 207 19.60 -16.43 1.09
CA LEU A 207 20.96 -16.57 0.52
C LEU A 207 21.75 -15.25 0.56
N SER A 208 21.06 -14.14 0.32
CA SER A 208 21.66 -12.81 0.25
C SER A 208 21.45 -11.98 1.52
N THR A 209 20.63 -12.46 2.46
CA THR A 209 20.34 -11.70 3.68
C THR A 209 21.40 -11.99 4.75
N PRO A 210 22.16 -10.98 5.22
CA PRO A 210 23.17 -11.17 6.26
C PRO A 210 22.56 -11.67 7.58
N THR A 211 23.38 -12.32 8.42
CA THR A 211 22.95 -12.73 9.77
C THR A 211 22.80 -11.55 10.73
N THR A 212 23.44 -10.43 10.41
CA THR A 212 23.30 -9.17 11.15
C THR A 212 23.21 -8.03 10.14
N TYR A 213 22.16 -7.20 10.23
CA TYR A 213 22.03 -6.00 9.40
C TYR A 213 21.19 -4.94 10.12
N LYS A 214 21.45 -3.68 9.84
CA LYS A 214 20.63 -2.55 10.26
C LYS A 214 19.50 -2.31 9.27
N SER A 215 18.43 -1.74 9.73
CA SER A 215 17.37 -1.22 8.87
C SER A 215 16.85 0.11 9.38
N ASP A 216 16.51 0.98 8.43
CA ASP A 216 15.75 2.19 8.67
C ASP A 216 14.28 1.90 8.35
N LEU A 217 13.39 2.33 9.24
CA LEU A 217 11.95 2.39 8.99
C LEU A 217 11.52 3.84 9.07
N GLU A 218 10.79 4.28 8.07
CA GLU A 218 10.19 5.61 8.03
C GLU A 218 8.69 5.48 7.79
N TYR A 219 7.93 6.28 8.50
CA TYR A 219 6.47 6.24 8.50
C TYR A 219 5.92 7.60 8.12
N THR A 220 4.93 7.61 7.22
CA THR A 220 4.06 8.77 7.02
C THR A 220 2.63 8.35 7.27
N PHE A 221 2.04 8.89 8.34
CA PHE A 221 0.66 8.61 8.69
C PHE A 221 -0.29 9.16 7.61
N PRO A 222 -1.34 8.41 7.23
CA PRO A 222 -1.75 7.16 7.86
C PRO A 222 -1.28 5.89 7.09
N SER A 223 -0.74 6.01 5.88
CA SER A 223 -0.85 4.94 4.91
C SER A 223 0.47 4.30 4.49
N THR A 224 1.62 4.93 4.76
CA THR A 224 2.89 4.50 4.16
C THR A 224 3.96 4.21 5.20
N THR A 225 4.55 3.03 5.09
CA THR A 225 5.72 2.61 5.88
C THR A 225 6.83 2.22 4.91
N MET A 226 8.01 2.81 5.04
CA MET A 226 9.22 2.37 4.35
C MET A 226 10.02 1.43 5.25
N PHE A 227 10.45 0.31 4.72
CA PHE A 227 11.48 -0.55 5.28
C PHE A 227 12.68 -0.55 4.35
N ARG A 228 13.85 -0.14 4.85
CA ARG A 228 15.10 -0.10 4.09
C ARG A 228 16.20 -0.87 4.82
N PRO A 229 16.45 -2.13 4.45
CA PRO A 229 17.56 -2.89 4.99
C PRO A 229 18.88 -2.35 4.45
N GLN A 230 19.87 -2.21 5.32
CA GLN A 230 21.24 -1.83 4.94
C GLN A 230 22.02 -3.10 4.61
N VAL A 231 22.12 -3.40 3.31
CA VAL A 231 22.76 -4.61 2.78
C VAL A 231 23.74 -4.27 1.67
N ASP A 232 24.82 -5.03 1.55
CA ASP A 232 25.93 -4.70 0.64
C ASP A 232 25.60 -4.97 -0.84
N PHE A 233 24.70 -5.88 -1.12
CA PHE A 233 24.40 -6.31 -2.49
C PHE A 233 23.50 -5.35 -3.27
N GLY A 234 22.86 -4.39 -2.59
CA GLY A 234 21.97 -3.43 -3.26
C GLY A 234 21.32 -2.44 -2.30
N GLU A 235 20.56 -1.55 -2.88
CA GLU A 235 19.64 -0.64 -2.20
C GLU A 235 18.23 -1.10 -2.57
N ILE A 236 17.44 -1.56 -1.60
CA ILE A 236 16.15 -2.23 -1.82
C ILE A 236 15.08 -1.78 -0.83
N PRO A 237 14.70 -0.48 -0.82
CA PRO A 237 13.59 -0.02 0.00
C PRO A 237 12.27 -0.66 -0.44
N GLN A 238 11.46 -0.99 0.55
CA GLN A 238 10.12 -1.55 0.39
C GLN A 238 9.13 -0.61 1.06
N PHE A 239 8.07 -0.24 0.34
CA PHE A 239 7.04 0.66 0.84
C PHE A 239 5.75 -0.12 1.03
N TYR A 240 5.38 -0.35 2.28
CA TYR A 240 4.15 -0.99 2.70
C TYR A 240 3.03 0.04 2.70
N ILE A 241 2.04 -0.18 1.87
CA ILE A 241 0.91 0.71 1.69
C ILE A 241 -0.33 0.06 2.25
N LEU A 242 -1.12 0.84 3.00
CA LEU A 242 -2.37 0.41 3.58
C LEU A 242 -3.46 1.46 3.31
N TYR A 243 -4.67 1.02 2.96
CA TYR A 243 -5.84 1.87 2.95
C TYR A 243 -7.12 1.11 3.33
N PRO A 244 -8.12 1.78 3.96
CA PRO A 244 -9.34 1.11 4.39
C PRO A 244 -10.25 0.80 3.19
N GLU A 245 -10.56 -0.48 2.97
CA GLU A 245 -11.62 -0.85 2.04
C GLU A 245 -12.99 -0.63 2.68
N THR A 246 -13.16 -1.14 3.90
CA THR A 246 -14.37 -0.98 4.73
C THR A 246 -13.96 -0.85 6.20
N GLU A 247 -14.90 -0.75 7.10
CA GLU A 247 -14.65 -0.69 8.54
C GLU A 247 -13.80 -1.87 9.06
N ASN A 248 -14.04 -3.06 8.50
CA ASN A 248 -13.41 -4.32 8.93
C ASN A 248 -12.50 -4.94 7.85
N ARG A 249 -12.15 -4.20 6.83
CA ARG A 249 -11.28 -4.67 5.75
C ARG A 249 -10.30 -3.60 5.33
N THR A 250 -9.05 -3.98 5.20
CA THR A 250 -7.95 -3.10 4.81
C THR A 250 -7.23 -3.68 3.60
N ARG A 251 -7.02 -2.88 2.58
CA ARG A 251 -6.17 -3.23 1.43
C ARG A 251 -4.72 -2.97 1.80
N THR A 252 -3.84 -3.89 1.40
CA THR A 252 -2.39 -3.71 1.44
C THR A 252 -1.76 -4.03 0.10
N PHE A 253 -0.65 -3.36 -0.21
CA PHE A 253 0.32 -3.74 -1.23
C PHE A 253 1.68 -3.16 -0.88
N VAL A 254 2.74 -3.75 -1.43
CA VAL A 254 4.12 -3.31 -1.18
C VAL A 254 4.79 -2.97 -2.50
N LEU A 255 5.29 -1.75 -2.59
CA LEU A 255 6.13 -1.31 -3.70
C LEU A 255 7.58 -1.65 -3.37
N CYS A 256 8.19 -2.53 -4.14
CA CYS A 256 9.59 -2.89 -4.00
C CYS A 256 10.40 -2.13 -5.05
N TYR A 257 11.23 -1.20 -4.59
CA TYR A 257 12.19 -0.50 -5.46
C TYR A 257 13.60 -1.00 -5.19
N GLY A 258 14.48 -0.80 -6.16
CA GLY A 258 15.86 -1.13 -5.88
C GLY A 258 16.85 -0.93 -7.01
N LYS A 259 18.11 -0.95 -6.59
CA LYS A 259 19.28 -0.92 -7.46
C LYS A 259 20.33 -1.91 -6.94
N TRP A 260 20.68 -2.85 -7.77
CA TRP A 260 21.69 -3.85 -7.42
C TRP A 260 23.10 -3.28 -7.57
N LYS A 261 23.93 -3.41 -6.52
CA LYS A 261 25.33 -2.94 -6.51
C LYS A 261 26.30 -4.04 -6.92
N ASN A 262 25.97 -5.32 -6.67
CA ASN A 262 26.85 -6.44 -6.97
C ASN A 262 26.90 -6.70 -8.49
N ALA A 263 28.12 -6.89 -9.01
CA ALA A 263 28.37 -7.16 -10.44
C ALA A 263 27.68 -8.43 -10.97
N LEU A 264 27.40 -9.42 -10.13
CA LEU A 264 26.66 -10.63 -10.50
C LEU A 264 25.25 -10.32 -11.02
N PHE A 265 24.60 -9.28 -10.50
CA PHE A 265 23.27 -8.86 -10.95
C PHE A 265 23.25 -8.02 -12.25
N LYS A 266 24.43 -7.82 -12.88
CA LYS A 266 24.50 -7.37 -14.28
C LYS A 266 24.03 -8.45 -15.24
N LEU A 267 24.09 -9.74 -14.84
CA LEU A 267 23.55 -10.85 -15.60
C LEU A 267 22.01 -10.84 -15.50
N PRO A 268 21.26 -10.70 -16.63
CA PRO A 268 19.79 -10.54 -16.62
C PRO A 268 19.08 -11.67 -15.86
N VAL A 269 19.54 -12.91 -16.03
CA VAL A 269 18.95 -14.08 -15.36
C VAL A 269 19.05 -13.98 -13.84
N LEU A 270 20.24 -13.66 -13.31
CA LEU A 270 20.46 -13.53 -11.86
C LEU A 270 19.67 -12.35 -11.29
N ARG A 271 19.57 -11.24 -12.03
CA ARG A 271 18.75 -10.09 -11.64
C ARG A 271 17.27 -10.47 -11.53
N VAL A 272 16.72 -11.18 -12.51
CA VAL A 272 15.31 -11.65 -12.49
C VAL A 272 15.08 -12.63 -11.33
N LEU A 273 16.00 -13.54 -11.07
CA LEU A 273 15.89 -14.49 -9.95
C LEU A 273 15.92 -13.77 -8.60
N ALA A 274 16.84 -12.81 -8.40
CA ALA A 274 16.92 -12.01 -7.18
C ALA A 274 15.65 -11.16 -6.97
N GLN A 275 15.12 -10.54 -8.03
CA GLN A 275 13.89 -9.80 -8.01
C GLN A 275 12.70 -10.69 -7.61
N ARG A 276 12.58 -11.88 -8.20
CA ARG A 276 11.54 -12.85 -7.83
C ARG A 276 11.66 -13.30 -6.38
N ALA A 277 12.88 -13.60 -5.91
CA ALA A 277 13.12 -13.98 -4.53
C ALA A 277 12.73 -12.87 -3.53
N LEU A 278 13.04 -11.60 -3.85
CA LEU A 278 12.62 -10.45 -3.06
C LEU A 278 11.09 -10.35 -2.99
N LEU A 279 10.41 -10.38 -4.13
CA LEU A 279 8.95 -10.28 -4.19
C LEU A 279 8.26 -11.43 -3.44
N GLN A 280 8.76 -12.67 -3.58
CA GLN A 280 8.25 -13.83 -2.84
C GLN A 280 8.47 -13.70 -1.33
N ALA A 281 9.64 -13.20 -0.90
CA ALA A 281 9.90 -12.94 0.52
C ALA A 281 8.96 -11.89 1.09
N THR A 282 8.73 -10.79 0.35
CA THR A 282 7.79 -9.74 0.72
C THR A 282 6.34 -10.25 0.78
N GLU A 283 5.92 -11.04 -0.21
CA GLU A 283 4.60 -11.69 -0.23
C GLU A 283 4.40 -12.54 1.03
N LYS A 284 5.42 -13.31 1.43
CA LYS A 284 5.39 -14.15 2.62
C LYS A 284 5.26 -13.32 3.91
N VAL A 285 5.93 -12.18 4.01
CA VAL A 285 5.76 -11.25 5.14
C VAL A 285 4.29 -10.83 5.25
N ILE A 286 3.72 -10.32 4.16
CA ILE A 286 2.32 -9.87 4.13
C ILE A 286 1.34 -11.02 4.43
N GLU A 287 1.61 -12.23 3.97
CA GLU A 287 0.78 -13.38 4.27
C GLU A 287 0.79 -13.72 5.77
N GLN A 288 1.96 -13.70 6.40
CA GLN A 288 2.10 -13.97 7.83
C GLN A 288 1.41 -12.90 8.68
N ASP A 289 1.62 -11.62 8.35
CA ASP A 289 0.97 -10.50 9.01
C ASP A 289 -0.55 -10.58 8.88
N SER A 290 -1.05 -10.87 7.68
CA SER A 290 -2.48 -11.02 7.43
C SER A 290 -3.08 -12.11 8.29
N ARG A 291 -2.47 -13.31 8.31
CA ARG A 291 -2.93 -14.44 9.13
C ARG A 291 -2.94 -14.08 10.62
N THR A 292 -1.91 -13.40 11.10
CA THR A 292 -1.83 -12.95 12.50
C THR A 292 -2.98 -11.98 12.80
N LEU A 293 -3.14 -10.93 11.99
CA LEU A 293 -4.19 -9.92 12.17
C LEU A 293 -5.60 -10.49 12.13
N GLU A 294 -5.87 -11.41 11.21
CA GLU A 294 -7.16 -12.08 11.03
C GLU A 294 -7.48 -13.05 12.16
N SER A 295 -6.47 -13.58 12.86
CA SER A 295 -6.62 -14.51 13.98
C SER A 295 -6.82 -13.85 15.34
N LEU A 296 -6.59 -12.53 15.47
CA LEU A 296 -6.66 -11.82 16.75
C LEU A 296 -8.10 -11.72 17.28
N TYR A 297 -8.30 -12.06 18.55
CA TYR A 297 -9.57 -11.85 19.25
C TYR A 297 -9.76 -10.37 19.59
N SER A 298 -10.78 -9.75 18.98
CA SER A 298 -10.98 -8.29 19.04
C SER A 298 -11.49 -7.73 20.38
N HIS A 299 -12.00 -8.59 21.25
CA HIS A 299 -12.77 -8.16 22.42
C HIS A 299 -11.99 -8.18 23.72
N GLN A 300 -10.74 -8.63 23.71
CA GLN A 300 -9.91 -8.71 24.92
C GLN A 300 -8.92 -7.55 25.00
N LYS A 301 -8.87 -6.91 26.19
CA LYS A 301 -7.84 -5.91 26.49
C LYS A 301 -6.52 -6.62 26.79
N SER A 302 -5.41 -6.04 26.29
CA SER A 302 -4.07 -6.51 26.66
C SER A 302 -3.86 -6.44 28.18
N LYS A 303 -3.32 -7.51 28.74
CA LYS A 303 -2.97 -7.61 30.18
C LYS A 303 -1.47 -7.51 30.42
N VAL A 304 -0.68 -7.55 29.36
CA VAL A 304 0.79 -7.49 29.39
C VAL A 304 1.26 -6.42 28.43
N ARG A 305 2.22 -5.63 28.86
CA ARG A 305 2.94 -4.67 28.00
C ARG A 305 4.35 -5.20 27.73
N LEU A 306 4.74 -5.13 26.47
CA LEU A 306 6.10 -5.41 26.03
C LEU A 306 6.93 -4.12 26.01
N SER A 307 8.25 -4.24 25.97
CA SER A 307 9.12 -3.08 25.77
C SER A 307 8.82 -2.42 24.41
N LYS A 308 8.93 -1.10 24.34
CA LYS A 308 8.78 -0.29 23.10
C LYS A 308 7.36 -0.24 22.52
N GLU A 309 6.36 -0.55 23.30
CA GLU A 309 4.95 -0.33 22.93
C GLU A 309 4.54 1.15 22.93
N GLU A 310 5.38 2.06 23.42
CA GLU A 310 5.20 3.50 23.26
C GLU A 310 5.07 3.92 21.80
N ILE A 311 5.72 3.19 20.88
CA ILE A 311 5.62 3.42 19.43
C ILE A 311 4.19 3.11 18.93
N LEU A 312 3.54 2.08 19.47
CA LEU A 312 2.13 1.81 19.18
C LEU A 312 1.20 2.91 19.69
N THR A 313 1.53 3.50 20.85
CA THR A 313 0.78 4.63 21.41
C THR A 313 0.83 5.85 20.50
N TYR A 314 1.95 6.11 19.81
CA TYR A 314 2.06 7.19 18.83
C TYR A 314 1.02 7.04 17.70
N VAL A 315 0.95 5.89 17.05
CA VAL A 315 0.02 5.70 15.92
C VAL A 315 -1.45 5.69 16.40
N GLU A 316 -1.74 5.14 17.58
CA GLU A 316 -3.07 5.19 18.19
C GLU A 316 -3.51 6.63 18.46
N ARG A 317 -2.63 7.45 19.04
CA ARG A 317 -2.87 8.87 19.27
C ARG A 317 -3.24 9.58 17.98
N LEU A 318 -2.42 9.47 16.93
CA LEU A 318 -2.70 10.10 15.65
C LEU A 318 -4.05 9.67 15.04
N TYR A 319 -4.38 8.38 15.17
CA TYR A 319 -5.63 7.85 14.66
C TYR A 319 -6.85 8.44 15.36
N TYR A 320 -6.83 8.51 16.69
CA TYR A 320 -7.97 9.02 17.47
C TYR A 320 -8.07 10.55 17.45
N GLU A 321 -6.95 11.27 17.47
CA GLU A 321 -6.93 12.74 17.34
C GLU A 321 -7.45 13.18 15.97
N TRP A 322 -7.25 12.39 14.92
CA TRP A 322 -7.81 12.67 13.59
C TRP A 322 -9.34 12.78 13.63
N GLY A 323 -10.01 11.88 14.34
CA GLY A 323 -11.47 11.88 14.53
C GLY A 323 -11.95 13.09 15.35
N GLY A 324 -11.23 13.45 16.40
CA GLY A 324 -11.58 14.58 17.30
C GLY A 324 -11.52 15.95 16.64
N GLN A 325 -10.59 16.16 15.71
CA GLN A 325 -10.48 17.41 14.96
C GLN A 325 -11.62 17.62 13.94
N ALA A 326 -12.28 16.56 13.48
CA ALA A 326 -13.41 16.65 12.56
C ALA A 326 -14.69 17.21 13.22
N THR A 327 -14.80 17.09 14.54
CA THR A 327 -15.92 17.67 15.33
C THR A 327 -15.71 19.14 15.64
N ALA A 328 -14.46 19.60 15.77
CA ALA A 328 -14.14 21.01 16.07
C ALA A 328 -14.28 21.96 14.86
N GLN A 329 -14.26 21.45 13.63
CA GLN A 329 -14.47 22.26 12.41
C GLN A 329 -15.96 22.42 12.03
N LYS A 330 -16.88 21.76 12.72
CA LYS A 330 -18.35 21.85 12.49
C LYS A 330 -19.09 22.65 13.54
N SER A 331 -18.41 23.18 14.52
CA SER A 331 -18.91 24.14 15.52
C SER A 331 -18.38 25.54 15.23
#